data_ec0a6ad50924542d50e313e32793bd5f
#
_entry.id   ec0a6ad50924542d50e313e32793bd5f
#
_cell.length_a   1.000
_cell.length_b   1.000
_cell.length_c   1.000
_cell.angle_alpha   90.00
_cell.angle_beta   90.00
_cell.angle_gamma   90.00
#
_symmetry.space_group_name_H-M   'P 1'
#
loop_
_entity.id
_entity.type
_entity.pdbx_description
1 polymer ?
#
loop_
_entity_poly.entity_id
_entity_poly.type
_entity_poly.pdbx_seq_one_letter_code
_entity_poly.pdbx_strand_id
1 'polypeptide(L)'
;MTFDIFLEQIPELGNTSASQLICFFGYYIIDIEKKESFFPKDIDNCFQMAQISPYSNIPSFLSTKSKGKNSIFIKNKNGSYTLQRKLREEINVKIGLPKKRFLPTTFFLQNY
;
A
#
# COMPACT_ATOMS: atom_id res chain seq x y z
N MET A 1 4.98 12.57 4.39
CA MET A 1 4.96 11.45 5.35
C MET A 1 6.19 10.59 5.16
N THR A 2 6.88 10.32 6.25
CA THR A 2 8.05 9.43 6.18
C THR A 2 7.60 7.97 6.25
N PHE A 3 8.52 7.08 5.89
CA PHE A 3 8.23 5.65 5.96
C PHE A 3 7.91 5.20 7.39
N ASP A 4 8.63 5.72 8.37
CA ASP A 4 8.39 5.37 9.77
C ASP A 4 6.99 5.80 10.22
N ILE A 5 6.57 6.98 9.82
CA ILE A 5 5.22 7.45 10.16
C ILE A 5 4.19 6.59 9.47
N PHE A 6 4.45 6.19 8.21
CA PHE A 6 3.55 5.30 7.50
C PHE A 6 3.39 3.97 8.23
N LEU A 7 4.50 3.40 8.72
CA LEU A 7 4.43 2.14 9.46
C LEU A 7 3.54 2.26 10.70
N GLU A 8 3.59 3.41 11.37
CA GLU A 8 2.77 3.64 12.54
C GLU A 8 1.27 3.68 12.20
N GLN A 9 0.94 3.99 10.95
CA GLN A 9 -0.45 4.06 10.52
C GLN A 9 -1.03 2.68 10.20
N ILE A 10 -0.20 1.66 10.06
CA ILE A 10 -0.68 0.31 9.74
C ILE A 10 -1.30 -0.30 10.99
N PRO A 11 -2.63 -0.64 10.95
CA PRO A 11 -3.28 -1.22 12.14
C PRO A 11 -2.63 -2.55 12.51
N GLU A 12 -2.32 -2.72 13.79
CA GLU A 12 -1.80 -3.98 14.31
C GLU A 12 -0.63 -4.51 13.50
N LEU A 13 0.37 -3.64 13.27
CA LEU A 13 1.53 -4.01 12.44
C LEU A 13 2.13 -5.36 12.85
N GLY A 14 2.23 -5.62 14.14
CA GLY A 14 2.81 -6.87 14.63
C GLY A 14 2.01 -8.11 14.27
N ASN A 15 0.73 -7.95 13.96
CA ASN A 15 -0.16 -9.06 13.59
C ASN A 15 -0.52 -9.05 12.11
N THR A 16 0.05 -8.13 11.34
CA THR A 16 -0.24 -8.03 9.91
C THR A 16 0.59 -9.07 9.17
N SER A 17 -0.07 -9.85 8.30
CA SER A 17 0.63 -10.88 7.55
C SER A 17 1.59 -10.27 6.53
N ALA A 18 2.60 -11.04 6.12
CA ALA A 18 3.56 -10.56 5.13
C ALA A 18 2.88 -10.22 3.80
N SER A 19 1.86 -10.98 3.40
CA SER A 19 1.15 -10.69 2.17
C SER A 19 0.39 -9.37 2.25
N GLN A 20 -0.18 -9.06 3.40
CA GLN A 20 -0.84 -7.77 3.60
C GLN A 20 0.18 -6.63 3.60
N LEU A 21 1.37 -6.87 4.16
CA LEU A 21 2.41 -5.86 4.16
C LEU A 21 2.87 -5.52 2.74
N ILE A 22 2.89 -6.51 1.83
CA ILE A 22 3.20 -6.23 0.42
C ILE A 22 2.22 -5.20 -0.13
N CYS A 23 0.94 -5.35 0.19
CA CYS A 23 -0.06 -4.39 -0.26
C CYS A 23 0.17 -3.00 0.33
N PHE A 24 0.45 -2.91 1.62
CA PHE A 24 0.72 -1.63 2.26
C PHE A 24 1.97 -0.96 1.69
N PHE A 25 3.02 -1.73 1.45
CA PHE A 25 4.25 -1.18 0.91
C PHE A 25 4.06 -0.68 -0.52
N GLY A 26 3.29 -1.43 -1.33
CA GLY A 26 2.94 -0.96 -2.67
C GLY A 26 2.19 0.36 -2.60
N TYR A 27 1.23 0.46 -1.69
CA TYR A 27 0.49 1.69 -1.50
C TYR A 27 1.43 2.86 -1.11
N TYR A 28 2.37 2.58 -0.23
CA TYR A 28 3.33 3.61 0.18
C TYR A 28 4.10 4.15 -1.03
N ILE A 29 4.59 3.26 -1.88
CA ILE A 29 5.37 3.67 -3.05
C ILE A 29 4.52 4.48 -4.02
N ILE A 30 3.29 4.04 -4.28
CA ILE A 30 2.43 4.69 -5.26
C ILE A 30 1.83 5.99 -4.72
N ASP A 31 1.24 5.94 -3.53
CA ASP A 31 0.45 7.07 -3.03
C ASP A 31 1.23 8.05 -2.16
N ILE A 32 2.22 7.58 -1.42
CA ILE A 32 2.99 8.44 -0.54
C ILE A 32 4.23 8.98 -1.27
N GLU A 33 4.99 8.10 -1.90
CA GLU A 33 6.17 8.52 -2.66
C GLU A 33 5.82 9.05 -4.06
N LYS A 34 4.56 8.90 -4.48
CA LYS A 34 4.06 9.43 -5.74
C LYS A 34 4.73 8.84 -6.97
N LYS A 35 5.09 7.56 -6.91
CA LYS A 35 5.64 6.87 -8.06
C LYS A 35 4.52 6.24 -8.87
N GLU A 36 4.76 6.01 -10.16
CA GLU A 36 3.76 5.45 -11.05
C GLU A 36 3.62 3.95 -10.88
N SER A 37 4.70 3.29 -10.49
CA SER A 37 4.71 1.83 -10.36
C SER A 37 5.88 1.41 -9.47
N PHE A 38 5.91 0.11 -9.15
CA PHE A 38 6.99 -0.45 -8.34
C PHE A 38 7.37 -1.82 -8.88
N PHE A 39 8.61 -2.22 -8.58
CA PHE A 39 9.10 -3.56 -8.91
C PHE A 39 9.10 -4.42 -7.64
N PRO A 40 9.15 -5.75 -7.78
CA PRO A 40 9.24 -6.61 -6.60
C PRO A 40 10.40 -6.25 -5.67
N LYS A 41 11.53 -5.80 -6.24
CA LYS A 41 12.67 -5.38 -5.46
C LYS A 41 12.35 -4.19 -4.57
N ASP A 42 11.49 -3.29 -5.03
CA ASP A 42 11.10 -2.13 -4.24
C ASP A 42 10.34 -2.55 -2.99
N ILE A 43 9.51 -3.59 -3.13
CA ILE A 43 8.78 -4.14 -1.98
C ILE A 43 9.76 -4.79 -1.01
N ASP A 44 10.73 -5.55 -1.53
CA ASP A 44 11.75 -6.16 -0.68
C ASP A 44 12.52 -5.11 0.10
N ASN A 45 12.86 -3.99 -0.54
CA ASN A 45 13.53 -2.88 0.14
C ASN A 45 12.69 -2.33 1.28
N CYS A 46 11.37 -2.27 1.11
CA CYS A 46 10.49 -1.81 2.18
C CYS A 46 10.53 -2.75 3.38
N PHE A 47 10.54 -4.06 3.13
CA PHE A 47 10.68 -5.02 4.23
C PHE A 47 11.99 -4.78 4.98
N GLN A 48 13.08 -4.56 4.25
CA GLN A 48 14.37 -4.32 4.87
C GLN A 48 14.36 -3.04 5.71
N MET A 49 13.78 -1.98 5.18
CA MET A 49 13.69 -0.72 5.93
C MET A 49 12.83 -0.86 7.18
N ALA A 50 11.81 -1.69 7.11
CA ALA A 50 10.93 -1.93 8.26
C ALA A 50 11.52 -2.93 9.24
N GLN A 51 12.63 -3.57 8.88
CA GLN A 51 13.27 -4.61 9.69
C GLN A 51 12.32 -5.77 9.97
N ILE A 52 11.54 -6.14 8.95
CA ILE A 52 10.60 -7.27 8.99
C ILE A 52 11.07 -8.30 7.99
N SER A 53 10.96 -9.59 8.37
CA SER A 53 11.33 -10.67 7.46
C SER A 53 10.49 -10.60 6.18
N PRO A 54 11.13 -10.65 5.01
CA PRO A 54 10.40 -10.50 3.76
C PRO A 54 9.53 -11.73 3.44
N TYR A 55 8.50 -11.49 2.62
CA TYR A 55 7.72 -12.58 2.06
C TYR A 55 8.64 -13.46 1.20
N SER A 56 8.45 -14.78 1.28
CA SER A 56 9.39 -15.70 0.66
C SER A 56 9.47 -15.59 -0.88
N ASN A 57 8.37 -15.16 -1.53
CA ASN A 57 8.37 -15.06 -2.99
C ASN A 57 7.50 -13.89 -3.44
N ILE A 58 8.06 -12.70 -3.30
CA ILE A 58 7.35 -11.48 -3.65
C ILE A 58 6.95 -11.44 -5.13
N PRO A 59 7.84 -11.77 -6.09
CA PRO A 59 7.45 -11.76 -7.51
C PRO A 59 6.26 -12.68 -7.81
N SER A 60 6.25 -13.86 -7.24
CA SER A 60 5.17 -14.81 -7.44
C SER A 60 3.84 -14.27 -6.89
N PHE A 61 3.88 -13.68 -5.71
CA PHE A 61 2.68 -13.10 -5.09
C PHE A 61 2.11 -11.99 -5.98
N LEU A 62 2.97 -11.08 -6.43
CA LEU A 62 2.52 -9.97 -7.27
C LEU A 62 1.94 -10.47 -8.58
N SER A 63 2.61 -11.45 -9.21
CA SER A 63 2.13 -12.01 -10.47
C SER A 63 0.78 -12.69 -10.29
N THR A 64 0.63 -13.49 -9.25
CA THR A 64 -0.62 -14.20 -8.98
C THR A 64 -1.77 -13.23 -8.70
N LYS A 65 -1.50 -12.20 -7.92
CA LYS A 65 -2.54 -11.24 -7.53
C LYS A 65 -2.81 -10.17 -8.59
N SER A 66 -2.13 -10.22 -9.73
CA SER A 66 -2.41 -9.33 -10.86
C SER A 66 -3.29 -10.00 -11.90
N LYS A 67 -3.70 -11.25 -11.68
CA LYS A 67 -4.51 -12.01 -12.63
C LYS A 67 -5.91 -12.27 -12.11
N GLY A 68 -6.85 -12.46 -13.03
CA GLY A 68 -8.19 -12.87 -12.68
C GLY A 68 -9.11 -11.76 -12.23
N LYS A 69 -10.32 -12.14 -11.84
CA LYS A 69 -11.35 -11.19 -11.46
C LYS A 69 -11.07 -10.49 -10.13
N ASN A 70 -10.34 -11.14 -9.25
CA ASN A 70 -10.04 -10.61 -7.93
C ASN A 70 -8.63 -10.04 -7.83
N SER A 71 -8.08 -9.60 -8.98
CA SER A 71 -6.75 -9.02 -8.97
C SER A 71 -6.73 -7.74 -8.15
N ILE A 72 -5.64 -7.55 -7.40
CA ILE A 72 -5.44 -6.36 -6.60
C ILE A 72 -4.28 -5.52 -7.11
N PHE A 73 -3.49 -6.08 -8.04
CA PHE A 73 -2.40 -5.37 -8.68
C PHE A 73 -2.59 -5.35 -10.19
N ILE A 74 -1.97 -4.39 -10.84
CA ILE A 74 -1.93 -4.29 -12.29
C ILE A 74 -0.49 -4.48 -12.72
N LYS A 75 -0.23 -5.47 -13.59
CA LYS A 75 1.11 -5.71 -14.10
C LYS A 75 1.33 -4.90 -15.37
N ASN A 76 2.39 -4.14 -15.40
CA ASN A 76 2.77 -3.34 -16.56
C ASN A 76 3.70 -4.14 -17.47
N LYS A 77 3.85 -3.67 -18.72
CA LYS A 77 4.67 -4.36 -19.72
C LYS A 77 6.13 -4.45 -19.33
N ASN A 78 6.62 -3.49 -18.58
CA ASN A 78 8.04 -3.45 -18.17
C ASN A 78 8.33 -4.30 -16.93
N GLY A 79 7.36 -5.05 -16.44
CA GLY A 79 7.56 -5.90 -15.27
C GLY A 79 7.29 -5.21 -13.94
N SER A 80 6.89 -3.95 -13.96
CA SER A 80 6.51 -3.26 -12.74
C SER A 80 5.03 -3.47 -12.47
N TYR A 81 4.60 -3.08 -11.26
CA TYR A 81 3.22 -3.24 -10.83
C TYR A 81 2.68 -1.94 -10.26
N THR A 82 1.36 -1.80 -10.31
CA THR A 82 0.67 -0.73 -9.59
C THR A 82 -0.56 -1.35 -8.93
N LEU A 83 -1.25 -0.57 -8.11
CA LEU A 83 -2.39 -1.07 -7.35
C LEU A 83 -3.69 -0.85 -8.12
N GLN A 84 -4.60 -1.82 -8.01
CA GLN A 84 -5.97 -1.59 -8.45
C GLN A 84 -6.59 -0.50 -7.57
N ARG A 85 -7.48 0.27 -8.16
CA ARG A 85 -8.13 1.37 -7.44
C ARG A 85 -8.81 0.89 -6.17
N LYS A 86 -9.46 -0.25 -6.25
CA LYS A 86 -10.16 -0.83 -5.12
C LYS A 86 -9.25 -1.06 -3.93
N LEU A 87 -8.06 -1.61 -4.18
CA LEU A 87 -7.10 -1.87 -3.11
C LEU A 87 -6.59 -0.56 -2.51
N ARG A 88 -6.33 0.43 -3.36
CA ARG A 88 -5.86 1.73 -2.87
C ARG A 88 -6.87 2.35 -1.92
N GLU A 89 -8.14 2.26 -2.25
CA GLU A 89 -9.19 2.82 -1.40
C GLU A 89 -9.31 2.07 -0.09
N GLU A 90 -9.21 0.75 -0.13
CA GLU A 90 -9.25 -0.06 1.07
C GLU A 90 -8.12 0.28 2.04
N ILE A 91 -6.91 0.42 1.51
CA ILE A 91 -5.76 0.74 2.34
C ILE A 91 -5.88 2.16 2.90
N ASN A 92 -6.36 3.08 2.07
CA ASN A 92 -6.53 4.47 2.51
C ASN A 92 -7.44 4.54 3.74
N VAL A 93 -8.50 3.76 3.73
CA VAL A 93 -9.41 3.69 4.88
C VAL A 93 -8.72 3.06 6.10
N LYS A 94 -7.99 1.96 5.88
CA LYS A 94 -7.37 1.23 6.98
C LYS A 94 -6.31 2.04 7.72
N ILE A 95 -5.51 2.81 6.99
CA ILE A 95 -4.45 3.59 7.62
C ILE A 95 -4.94 4.95 8.12
N GLY A 96 -6.23 5.25 7.89
CA GLY A 96 -6.83 6.45 8.45
C GLY A 96 -6.34 7.76 7.86
N LEU A 97 -5.71 7.74 6.69
CA LEU A 97 -5.32 8.98 6.04
C LEU A 97 -6.56 9.72 5.55
N PRO A 98 -6.64 11.03 5.77
CA PRO A 98 -7.79 11.79 5.30
C PRO A 98 -7.84 11.79 3.79
N LYS A 99 -9.04 11.61 3.28
CA LYS A 99 -9.26 11.82 1.86
C LYS A 99 -9.34 13.32 1.63
N LYS A 100 -8.84 13.71 0.59
CA LYS A 100 -8.86 15.14 0.29
C LYS A 100 -10.24 15.70 0.30
N ARG A 101 -10.60 15.91 1.01
CA ARG A 101 -11.63 16.34 1.28
C ARG A 101 -12.09 16.95 1.77
N PHE A 102 -11.66 16.69 2.38
CA PHE A 102 -12.20 16.90 3.05
C PHE A 102 -12.61 17.18 3.82
N LEU A 103 -12.49 17.66 4.06
CA LEU A 103 -12.88 17.97 4.77
C LEU A 103 -13.49 18.14 5.57
N PRO A 104 -13.56 18.59 5.84
CA PRO A 104 -14.18 18.84 6.45
C PRO A 104 -14.75 19.02 7.07
N THR A 105 -14.73 19.42 7.18
CA THR A 105 -15.40 19.70 7.34
C THR A 105 -15.87 19.70 8.11
N THR A 106 -15.80 20.01 8.39
CA THR A 106 -16.33 20.13 8.54
C THR A 106 -16.51 20.15 9.22
N PHE A 107 -16.70 20.51 9.59
CA PHE A 107 -16.98 20.75 9.64
C PHE A 107 -17.12 20.73 10.28
N PHE A 108 -17.09 20.89 10.37
CA PHE A 108 -17.50 21.20 10.31
C PHE A 108 -17.74 21.13 10.97
N LEU A 109 -17.35 21.17 11.06
CA LEU A 109 -17.77 21.42 10.95
C LEU A 109 -18.01 21.30 11.66
N GLN A 110 -18.07 21.57 11.92
CA GLN A 110 -18.38 21.65 11.91
C GLN A 110 -18.44 21.64 12.36
N ASN A 111 -18.74 22.05 12.83
CA ASN A 111 -18.96 22.26 12.72
C ASN A 111 -18.86 22.27 13.14
N TYR A 112 -19.07 22.64 13.44
CA TYR A 112 -18.90 22.79 13.05
C TYR A 112 -18.92 22.90 13.35
#